data_d5596c3c81f6bca03fbbe92bffe15c73
#
_entry.id   d5596c3c81f6bca03fbbe92bffe15c73
#
_cell.length_a   1.000
_cell.length_b   1.000
_cell.length_c   1.000
_cell.angle_alpha   90.00
_cell.angle_beta   90.00
_cell.angle_gamma   90.00
#
_symmetry.space_group_name_H-M   'P 1'
#
loop_
_entity.id
_entity.type
_entity.pdbx_description
1 polymer ?
#
loop_
_entity_poly.entity_id
_entity_poly.type
_entity_poly.pdbx_seq_one_letter_code
_entity_poly.pdbx_strand_id
1 'polypeptide(L)'
;MHPEIGFDTYQTASYIYNELKNLGYNPCYLLNKAAVVAKLNLGKEKTIAFRSDMDALPIQELNTIAYKSTNSYMHACGHDAHMAILLTLAKAIREHLNEINYNITFIFQPAEEGPLPGGSKKIIETHLIDDIDAFFAYHVTNKLTSDSIGIKVGAACAAPDLFDLTITGKGCHASTPHLGKNPNLIAANIILAFEDLYQQLKEKNPFIVITTTSIISQGAYNVIPNQLMIKGTARSLTNVERDILKEKMTSIVNEIALFNEVDIQFNFYYAYDPVFNHEKLANTYMQYAKTIFHHTYYLEQPEMIGEDFSHYNQIAPICLIWLGVRKKHQPFSDLHSPNFTLDEDILIKGVLTYLEMIKGTDL
;
A
#
# COMPACT_ATOMS: atom_id res chain seq x y z
N MET A 1 -3.35 -14.37 -15.66
CA MET A 1 -2.93 -14.41 -17.07
C MET A 1 -3.05 -13.06 -17.79
N HIS A 2 -3.96 -12.20 -17.41
CA HIS A 2 -4.23 -10.88 -18.02
C HIS A 2 -4.19 -9.77 -16.98
N PRO A 3 -3.05 -9.55 -16.30
CA PRO A 3 -2.95 -8.51 -15.30
C PRO A 3 -3.10 -7.11 -15.95
N GLU A 4 -3.74 -6.21 -15.22
CA GLU A 4 -3.99 -4.83 -15.58
C GLU A 4 -3.42 -3.90 -14.52
N ILE A 5 -3.05 -2.66 -14.85
CA ILE A 5 -2.35 -1.75 -13.92
C ILE A 5 -3.19 -0.53 -13.53
N GLY A 6 -2.98 -0.02 -12.32
CA GLY A 6 -3.56 1.22 -11.83
C GLY A 6 -5.09 1.22 -11.96
N PHE A 7 -5.64 2.25 -12.61
CA PHE A 7 -7.08 2.36 -12.88
C PHE A 7 -7.55 1.66 -14.17
N ASP A 8 -6.68 1.02 -14.91
CA ASP A 8 -7.04 0.35 -16.17
C ASP A 8 -7.46 -1.12 -15.96
N THR A 9 -8.10 -1.42 -14.84
CA THR A 9 -8.53 -2.77 -14.40
C THR A 9 -9.90 -3.19 -14.95
N TYR A 10 -10.25 -2.78 -16.15
CA TYR A 10 -11.61 -2.93 -16.71
C TYR A 10 -12.01 -4.39 -16.99
N GLN A 11 -11.11 -5.22 -17.49
CA GLN A 11 -11.39 -6.64 -17.76
C GLN A 11 -11.51 -7.43 -16.47
N THR A 12 -10.60 -7.17 -15.53
CA THR A 12 -10.62 -7.76 -14.19
C THR A 12 -11.91 -7.39 -13.45
N ALA A 13 -12.27 -6.10 -13.44
CA ALA A 13 -13.52 -5.65 -12.84
C ALA A 13 -14.76 -6.24 -13.52
N SER A 14 -14.74 -6.39 -14.85
CA SER A 14 -15.84 -7.02 -15.59
C SER A 14 -15.97 -8.51 -15.25
N TYR A 15 -14.88 -9.21 -15.11
CA TYR A 15 -14.86 -10.62 -14.67
C TYR A 15 -15.46 -10.75 -13.27
N ILE A 16 -14.99 -9.97 -12.31
CA ILE A 16 -15.47 -9.96 -10.91
C ILE A 16 -16.97 -9.61 -10.83
N TYR A 17 -17.39 -8.60 -11.57
CA TYR A 17 -18.80 -8.18 -11.65
C TYR A 17 -19.69 -9.35 -12.08
N ASN A 18 -19.29 -10.05 -13.15
CA ASN A 18 -20.06 -11.18 -13.67
C ASN A 18 -20.09 -12.36 -12.70
N GLU A 19 -18.97 -12.69 -12.06
CA GLU A 19 -18.91 -13.75 -11.05
C GLU A 19 -19.84 -13.43 -9.86
N LEU A 20 -19.77 -12.21 -9.32
CA LEU A 20 -20.68 -11.79 -8.25
C LEU A 20 -22.15 -11.84 -8.67
N LYS A 21 -22.46 -11.41 -9.90
CA LYS A 21 -23.82 -11.47 -10.45
C LYS A 21 -24.31 -12.91 -10.60
N ASN A 22 -23.47 -13.82 -11.08
CA ASN A 22 -23.77 -15.25 -11.20
C ASN A 22 -24.02 -15.89 -9.81
N LEU A 23 -23.35 -15.42 -8.77
CA LEU A 23 -23.58 -15.81 -7.39
C LEU A 23 -24.86 -15.19 -6.79
N GLY A 24 -25.59 -14.36 -7.53
CA GLY A 24 -26.84 -13.75 -7.10
C GLY A 24 -26.66 -12.50 -6.24
N TYR A 25 -25.49 -11.86 -6.27
CA TYR A 25 -25.28 -10.51 -5.74
C TYR A 25 -25.79 -9.45 -6.72
N ASN A 26 -25.90 -8.22 -6.24
CA ASN A 26 -26.24 -7.06 -7.06
C ASN A 26 -25.03 -6.09 -7.09
N PRO A 27 -23.95 -6.44 -7.81
CA PRO A 27 -22.75 -5.63 -7.85
C PRO A 27 -22.97 -4.32 -8.61
N CYS A 28 -22.22 -3.29 -8.25
CA CYS A 28 -22.15 -2.04 -9.00
C CYS A 28 -20.70 -1.73 -9.40
N TYR A 29 -20.56 -1.12 -10.58
CA TYR A 29 -19.29 -0.55 -11.00
C TYR A 29 -19.09 0.83 -10.41
N LEU A 30 -17.85 1.13 -10.02
CA LEU A 30 -17.39 2.46 -9.66
C LEU A 30 -16.19 2.86 -10.53
N LEU A 31 -15.76 4.12 -10.42
CA LEU A 31 -14.54 4.65 -11.04
C LEU A 31 -14.46 4.32 -12.54
N ASN A 32 -15.50 4.68 -13.31
CA ASN A 32 -15.61 4.38 -14.74
C ASN A 32 -15.47 2.87 -15.08
N LYS A 33 -15.97 2.00 -14.21
CA LYS A 33 -15.91 0.54 -14.29
C LYS A 33 -14.54 -0.07 -13.94
N ALA A 34 -13.65 0.68 -13.33
CA ALA A 34 -12.37 0.14 -12.83
C ALA A 34 -12.49 -0.52 -11.45
N ALA A 35 -13.56 -0.29 -10.70
CA ALA A 35 -13.84 -0.88 -9.39
C ALA A 35 -15.19 -1.57 -9.35
N VAL A 36 -15.34 -2.54 -8.44
CA VAL A 36 -16.61 -3.26 -8.20
C VAL A 36 -16.91 -3.27 -6.70
N VAL A 37 -18.14 -2.92 -6.34
CA VAL A 37 -18.67 -3.06 -4.99
C VAL A 37 -19.94 -3.88 -5.02
N ALA A 38 -20.08 -4.82 -4.09
CA ALA A 38 -21.31 -5.59 -3.90
C ALA A 38 -21.73 -5.60 -2.43
N LYS A 39 -22.97 -5.22 -2.15
CA LYS A 39 -23.54 -5.24 -0.81
C LYS A 39 -24.51 -6.41 -0.64
N LEU A 40 -24.43 -7.08 0.50
CA LEU A 40 -25.36 -8.09 0.96
C LEU A 40 -26.00 -7.60 2.25
N ASN A 41 -27.22 -7.11 2.14
CA ASN A 41 -28.01 -6.72 3.31
C ASN A 41 -28.82 -7.90 3.82
N LEU A 42 -28.52 -8.36 5.03
CA LEU A 42 -29.20 -9.43 5.74
C LEU A 42 -30.08 -8.91 6.89
N GLY A 43 -30.31 -7.60 6.96
CA GLY A 43 -31.08 -6.96 8.04
C GLY A 43 -30.39 -7.00 9.39
N LYS A 44 -29.05 -7.07 9.39
CA LYS A 44 -28.22 -7.07 10.60
C LYS A 44 -27.90 -5.65 11.05
N GLU A 45 -27.52 -5.51 12.32
CA GLU A 45 -27.19 -4.22 12.92
C GLU A 45 -25.90 -3.62 12.33
N LYS A 46 -24.87 -4.45 12.13
CA LYS A 46 -23.55 -4.02 11.68
C LYS A 46 -23.22 -4.50 10.27
N THR A 47 -22.44 -3.70 9.56
CA THR A 47 -21.94 -3.99 8.22
C THR A 47 -20.42 -4.16 8.25
N ILE A 48 -19.93 -5.29 7.77
CA ILE A 48 -18.50 -5.60 7.65
C ILE A 48 -18.09 -5.54 6.18
N ALA A 49 -17.02 -4.83 5.87
CA ALA A 49 -16.43 -4.79 4.54
C ALA A 49 -15.17 -5.64 4.44
N PHE A 50 -15.05 -6.33 3.33
CA PHE A 50 -13.83 -7.01 2.91
C PHE A 50 -13.31 -6.37 1.64
N ARG A 51 -12.03 -5.97 1.63
CA ARG A 51 -11.38 -5.34 0.49
C ARG A 51 -10.34 -6.28 -0.14
N SER A 52 -10.31 -6.27 -1.45
CA SER A 52 -9.22 -6.77 -2.28
C SER A 52 -8.81 -5.67 -3.26
N ASP A 53 -7.52 -5.47 -3.41
CA ASP A 53 -6.93 -4.78 -4.54
C ASP A 53 -7.00 -5.64 -5.80
N MET A 54 -6.84 -5.02 -6.99
CA MET A 54 -7.00 -5.71 -8.28
C MET A 54 -5.88 -5.42 -9.27
N ASP A 55 -5.13 -4.35 -9.07
CA ASP A 55 -4.13 -3.90 -10.02
C ASP A 55 -2.84 -4.74 -9.93
N ALA A 56 -2.06 -4.65 -10.97
CA ALA A 56 -0.79 -5.34 -11.14
C ALA A 56 0.33 -4.33 -11.35
N LEU A 57 1.54 -4.83 -11.50
CA LEU A 57 2.75 -4.05 -11.67
C LEU A 57 3.31 -4.16 -13.10
N PRO A 58 4.00 -3.13 -13.62
CA PRO A 58 4.67 -3.16 -14.92
C PRO A 58 5.99 -3.96 -14.83
N ILE A 59 5.86 -5.24 -14.47
CA ILE A 59 6.95 -6.19 -14.29
C ILE A 59 6.75 -7.34 -15.25
N GLN A 60 7.77 -7.70 -16.04
CA GLN A 60 7.74 -8.87 -16.88
C GLN A 60 7.89 -10.13 -16.03
N GLU A 61 6.86 -10.96 -16.01
CA GLU A 61 6.88 -12.22 -15.26
C GLU A 61 7.89 -13.22 -15.87
N LEU A 62 8.75 -13.81 -15.02
CA LEU A 62 9.76 -14.79 -15.41
C LEU A 62 9.44 -16.23 -14.96
N ASN A 63 8.31 -16.45 -14.29
CA ASN A 63 7.87 -17.77 -13.85
C ASN A 63 7.59 -18.71 -15.03
N THR A 64 7.60 -20.03 -14.74
CA THR A 64 7.31 -21.09 -15.71
C THR A 64 6.01 -21.83 -15.40
N ILE A 65 5.03 -21.12 -14.81
CA ILE A 65 3.71 -21.65 -14.44
C ILE A 65 2.76 -21.62 -15.65
N ALA A 66 1.77 -22.51 -15.65
CA ALA A 66 0.83 -22.66 -16.78
C ALA A 66 -0.07 -21.44 -17.00
N TYR A 67 -0.34 -20.66 -15.96
CA TYR A 67 -1.17 -19.45 -15.96
C TYR A 67 -0.35 -18.16 -15.90
N LYS A 68 0.92 -18.21 -16.23
CA LYS A 68 1.81 -17.06 -16.38
C LYS A 68 1.13 -15.92 -17.16
N SER A 69 1.45 -14.70 -16.80
CA SER A 69 1.03 -13.51 -17.52
C SER A 69 1.33 -13.59 -19.02
N THR A 70 0.35 -13.18 -19.83
CA THR A 70 0.46 -13.13 -21.29
C THR A 70 0.81 -11.74 -21.83
N ASN A 71 0.97 -10.76 -20.94
CA ASN A 71 1.39 -9.39 -21.29
C ASN A 71 2.66 -8.99 -20.52
N SER A 72 3.01 -7.72 -20.52
CA SER A 72 4.22 -7.19 -19.85
C SER A 72 3.97 -6.77 -18.38
N TYR A 73 2.87 -7.20 -17.79
CA TYR A 73 2.51 -6.92 -16.40
C TYR A 73 2.49 -8.21 -15.58
N MET A 74 2.55 -8.09 -14.25
CA MET A 74 2.52 -9.24 -13.34
C MET A 74 1.83 -8.85 -12.03
N HIS A 75 1.04 -9.77 -11.47
CA HIS A 75 0.58 -9.67 -10.08
C HIS A 75 1.71 -10.01 -9.10
N ALA A 76 2.79 -9.23 -9.16
CA ALA A 76 3.97 -9.45 -8.34
C ALA A 76 3.79 -9.03 -6.86
N CYS A 77 2.63 -8.44 -6.53
CA CYS A 77 2.20 -8.16 -5.16
C CYS A 77 1.13 -9.13 -4.65
N GLY A 78 0.66 -10.06 -5.50
CA GLY A 78 -0.30 -11.11 -5.12
C GLY A 78 -1.75 -10.67 -5.05
N HIS A 79 -2.13 -9.56 -5.70
CA HIS A 79 -3.50 -9.06 -5.71
C HIS A 79 -4.49 -10.03 -6.38
N ASP A 80 -4.03 -10.87 -7.28
CA ASP A 80 -4.82 -11.98 -7.84
C ASP A 80 -5.23 -13.00 -6.76
N ALA A 81 -4.36 -13.29 -5.80
CA ALA A 81 -4.70 -14.12 -4.65
C ALA A 81 -5.72 -13.44 -3.72
N HIS A 82 -5.58 -12.12 -3.49
CA HIS A 82 -6.55 -11.36 -2.70
C HIS A 82 -7.94 -11.39 -3.35
N MET A 83 -8.02 -11.19 -4.67
CA MET A 83 -9.27 -11.32 -5.44
C MET A 83 -9.87 -12.74 -5.35
N ALA A 84 -9.03 -13.77 -5.46
CA ALA A 84 -9.47 -15.15 -5.38
C ALA A 84 -10.06 -15.49 -4.01
N ILE A 85 -9.44 -15.04 -2.91
CA ILE A 85 -9.97 -15.18 -1.56
C ILE A 85 -11.34 -14.49 -1.45
N LEU A 86 -11.45 -13.25 -1.92
CA LEU A 86 -12.66 -12.47 -1.74
C LEU A 86 -13.84 -12.98 -2.58
N LEU A 87 -13.61 -13.41 -3.82
CA LEU A 87 -14.64 -14.07 -4.64
C LEU A 87 -15.06 -15.41 -4.06
N THR A 88 -14.13 -16.19 -3.53
CA THR A 88 -14.43 -17.46 -2.89
C THR A 88 -15.22 -17.26 -1.59
N LEU A 89 -14.90 -16.23 -0.81
CA LEU A 89 -15.69 -15.86 0.36
C LEU A 89 -17.12 -15.47 -0.05
N ALA A 90 -17.27 -14.68 -1.12
CA ALA A 90 -18.60 -14.31 -1.62
C ALA A 90 -19.42 -15.55 -1.99
N LYS A 91 -18.81 -16.56 -2.62
CA LYS A 91 -19.46 -17.84 -2.90
C LYS A 91 -19.85 -18.59 -1.61
N ALA A 92 -18.93 -18.74 -0.67
CA ALA A 92 -19.15 -19.46 0.57
C ALA A 92 -20.29 -18.82 1.41
N ILE A 93 -20.35 -17.49 1.48
CA ILE A 93 -21.43 -16.78 2.19
C ILE A 93 -22.80 -17.12 1.61
N ARG A 94 -22.95 -17.31 0.30
CA ARG A 94 -24.25 -17.67 -0.32
C ARG A 94 -24.72 -19.05 0.14
N GLU A 95 -23.81 -19.95 0.47
CA GLU A 95 -24.13 -21.29 0.98
C GLU A 95 -24.47 -21.30 2.49
N HIS A 96 -24.09 -20.21 3.21
CA HIS A 96 -24.22 -20.08 4.66
C HIS A 96 -25.05 -18.89 5.14
N LEU A 97 -25.93 -18.32 4.32
CA LEU A 97 -26.64 -17.05 4.60
C LEU A 97 -27.31 -16.99 6.00
N ASN A 98 -27.88 -18.09 6.44
CA ASN A 98 -28.60 -18.16 7.75
C ASN A 98 -27.63 -18.13 8.95
N GLU A 99 -26.34 -18.38 8.74
CA GLU A 99 -25.34 -18.42 9.80
C GLU A 99 -24.62 -17.06 9.94
N ILE A 100 -24.76 -16.16 8.94
CA ILE A 100 -24.06 -14.88 8.91
C ILE A 100 -24.73 -13.85 9.83
N ASN A 101 -23.95 -13.22 10.69
CA ASN A 101 -24.43 -12.28 11.70
C ASN A 101 -24.22 -10.80 11.36
N TYR A 102 -23.72 -10.49 10.16
CA TYR A 102 -23.45 -9.14 9.68
C TYR A 102 -24.03 -8.91 8.29
N ASN A 103 -24.29 -7.65 7.94
CA ASN A 103 -24.36 -7.26 6.54
C ASN A 103 -22.94 -7.26 5.98
N ILE A 104 -22.78 -7.59 4.71
CA ILE A 104 -21.45 -7.74 4.10
C ILE A 104 -21.30 -6.80 2.90
N THR A 105 -20.17 -6.13 2.81
CA THR A 105 -19.76 -5.35 1.64
C THR A 105 -18.45 -5.91 1.09
N PHE A 106 -18.44 -6.26 -0.20
CA PHE A 106 -17.26 -6.65 -0.94
C PHE A 106 -16.76 -5.45 -1.73
N ILE A 107 -15.47 -5.14 -1.62
CA ILE A 107 -14.82 -4.04 -2.32
C ILE A 107 -13.66 -4.60 -3.13
N PHE A 108 -13.75 -4.51 -4.45
CA PHE A 108 -12.68 -4.84 -5.38
C PHE A 108 -12.15 -3.53 -5.95
N GLN A 109 -10.96 -3.18 -5.52
CA GLN A 109 -10.37 -1.86 -5.64
C GLN A 109 -9.21 -1.84 -6.66
N PRO A 110 -9.17 -0.90 -7.60
CA PRO A 110 -8.02 -0.65 -8.48
C PRO A 110 -6.96 0.23 -7.81
N ALA A 111 -5.80 0.35 -8.44
CA ALA A 111 -4.80 1.40 -8.20
C ALA A 111 -4.28 1.49 -6.75
N GLU A 112 -4.01 0.36 -6.11
CA GLU A 112 -3.27 0.32 -4.84
C GLU A 112 -1.80 0.68 -5.08
N GLU A 113 -1.20 0.17 -6.15
CA GLU A 113 0.18 0.44 -6.58
C GLU A 113 0.35 1.84 -7.22
N GLY A 114 -0.72 2.60 -7.30
CA GLY A 114 -0.77 3.93 -7.87
C GLY A 114 -1.52 4.02 -9.20
N PRO A 115 -1.70 5.23 -9.73
CA PRO A 115 -1.15 6.51 -9.24
C PRO A 115 -1.85 7.04 -7.99
N LEU A 116 -1.16 7.93 -7.26
CA LEU A 116 -1.77 8.65 -6.14
C LEU A 116 -3.03 9.43 -6.60
N PRO A 117 -4.04 9.53 -5.73
CA PRO A 117 -4.10 9.16 -4.31
C PRO A 117 -4.53 7.72 -4.03
N GLY A 118 -4.47 6.81 -5.00
CA GLY A 118 -4.93 5.43 -4.87
C GLY A 118 -6.44 5.24 -5.11
N GLY A 119 -6.82 3.98 -5.26
CA GLY A 119 -8.22 3.60 -5.55
C GLY A 119 -9.13 3.73 -4.34
N SER A 120 -8.64 3.46 -3.14
CA SER A 120 -9.42 3.53 -1.90
C SER A 120 -10.01 4.91 -1.67
N LYS A 121 -9.20 5.98 -1.78
CA LYS A 121 -9.67 7.35 -1.64
C LYS A 121 -10.76 7.70 -2.65
N LYS A 122 -10.62 7.24 -3.89
CA LYS A 122 -11.61 7.45 -4.94
C LYS A 122 -12.92 6.69 -4.67
N ILE A 123 -12.85 5.51 -4.07
CA ILE A 123 -14.05 4.76 -3.65
C ILE A 123 -14.74 5.47 -2.48
N ILE A 124 -14.00 5.97 -1.50
CA ILE A 124 -14.54 6.76 -0.38
C ILE A 124 -15.30 7.99 -0.89
N GLU A 125 -14.73 8.73 -1.83
CA GLU A 125 -15.35 9.91 -2.45
C GLU A 125 -16.72 9.63 -3.12
N THR A 126 -17.06 8.35 -3.37
CA THR A 126 -18.39 7.98 -3.90
C THR A 126 -19.49 7.94 -2.84
N HIS A 127 -19.15 7.96 -1.56
CA HIS A 127 -20.08 7.82 -0.42
C HIS A 127 -20.92 6.54 -0.42
N LEU A 128 -20.55 5.55 -1.23
CA LEU A 128 -21.30 4.29 -1.31
C LEU A 128 -21.03 3.38 -0.10
N ILE A 129 -19.96 3.60 0.64
CA ILE A 129 -19.45 2.73 1.70
C ILE A 129 -19.44 3.41 3.08
N ASP A 130 -20.19 4.51 3.25
CA ASP A 130 -20.22 5.29 4.51
C ASP A 130 -20.94 4.54 5.65
N ASP A 131 -21.70 3.48 5.34
CA ASP A 131 -22.48 2.67 6.28
C ASP A 131 -21.72 1.43 6.81
N ILE A 132 -20.40 1.40 6.70
CA ILE A 132 -19.58 0.27 7.14
C ILE A 132 -19.06 0.50 8.56
N ASP A 133 -19.09 -0.54 9.40
CA ASP A 133 -18.65 -0.51 10.80
C ASP A 133 -17.22 -1.04 11.00
N ALA A 134 -16.73 -1.88 10.10
CA ALA A 134 -15.35 -2.38 10.12
C ALA A 134 -14.87 -2.85 8.74
N PHE A 135 -13.58 -2.67 8.46
CA PHE A 135 -12.95 -3.14 7.22
C PHE A 135 -11.87 -4.16 7.50
N PHE A 136 -11.81 -5.19 6.67
CA PHE A 136 -10.76 -6.19 6.68
C PHE A 136 -10.15 -6.34 5.29
N ALA A 137 -8.83 -6.54 5.24
CA ALA A 137 -8.10 -6.90 4.03
C ALA A 137 -7.01 -7.92 4.35
N TYR A 138 -6.75 -8.83 3.42
CA TYR A 138 -5.53 -9.61 3.40
C TYR A 138 -4.48 -8.92 2.55
N HIS A 139 -3.23 -9.10 2.96
CA HIS A 139 -2.09 -8.97 2.08
C HIS A 139 -1.22 -10.22 2.20
N VAL A 140 -0.85 -10.82 1.07
CA VAL A 140 0.04 -11.97 1.05
C VAL A 140 1.47 -11.56 1.37
N THR A 141 2.24 -12.46 2.00
CA THR A 141 3.66 -12.20 2.28
C THR A 141 4.50 -13.47 2.21
N ASN A 142 5.65 -13.39 1.56
CA ASN A 142 6.66 -14.44 1.56
C ASN A 142 7.61 -14.38 2.78
N LYS A 143 7.48 -13.35 3.63
CA LYS A 143 8.22 -13.29 4.91
C LYS A 143 7.74 -14.37 5.89
N LEU A 144 6.46 -14.72 5.81
CA LEU A 144 5.85 -15.83 6.54
C LEU A 144 5.75 -17.08 5.65
N THR A 145 5.97 -18.24 6.24
CA THR A 145 5.73 -19.51 5.54
C THR A 145 4.24 -19.75 5.36
N SER A 146 3.90 -20.54 4.33
CA SER A 146 2.54 -21.07 4.15
C SER A 146 2.02 -21.69 5.45
N ASP A 147 0.70 -21.59 5.68
CA ASP A 147 0.02 -21.98 6.91
C ASP A 147 0.35 -21.10 8.13
N SER A 148 0.69 -19.85 7.85
CA SER A 148 0.92 -18.82 8.87
C SER A 148 0.07 -17.58 8.63
N ILE A 149 -0.34 -16.95 9.72
CA ILE A 149 -1.00 -15.63 9.76
C ILE A 149 -0.21 -14.69 10.67
N GLY A 150 -0.07 -13.44 10.25
CA GLY A 150 0.53 -12.37 11.05
C GLY A 150 -0.35 -11.13 11.11
N ILE A 151 -0.48 -10.53 12.27
CA ILE A 151 -1.15 -9.23 12.45
C ILE A 151 -0.28 -8.33 13.32
N LYS A 152 -0.06 -7.10 12.89
CA LYS A 152 0.52 -6.05 13.72
C LYS A 152 -0.61 -5.19 14.27
N VAL A 153 -0.81 -5.21 15.58
CA VAL A 153 -1.75 -4.31 16.26
C VAL A 153 -1.15 -2.90 16.28
N GLY A 154 -1.97 -1.88 16.10
CA GLY A 154 -1.54 -0.50 15.98
C GLY A 154 -0.93 -0.20 14.62
N ALA A 155 0.12 0.60 14.56
CA ALA A 155 0.79 0.96 13.31
C ALA A 155 1.35 -0.29 12.61
N ALA A 156 0.76 -0.66 11.48
CA ALA A 156 1.07 -1.88 10.74
C ALA A 156 1.86 -1.63 9.45
N CYS A 157 1.56 -0.52 8.72
CA CYS A 157 2.34 -0.08 7.56
C CYS A 157 2.66 1.41 7.67
N ALA A 158 3.76 1.83 7.04
CA ALA A 158 4.20 3.21 7.05
C ALA A 158 3.47 4.07 6.01
N ALA A 159 3.43 5.39 6.26
CA ALA A 159 3.11 6.38 5.24
C ALA A 159 4.25 6.47 4.21
N PRO A 160 3.97 6.34 2.90
CA PRO A 160 5.00 6.38 1.85
C PRO A 160 5.13 7.78 1.23
N ASP A 161 5.44 8.80 2.04
CA ASP A 161 5.51 10.16 1.58
C ASP A 161 6.64 10.39 0.58
N LEU A 162 6.43 11.35 -0.31
CA LEU A 162 7.37 11.72 -1.36
C LEU A 162 7.84 13.16 -1.17
N PHE A 163 9.05 13.45 -1.60
CA PHE A 163 9.51 14.83 -1.71
C PHE A 163 10.29 15.06 -2.99
N ASP A 164 10.20 16.28 -3.50
CA ASP A 164 11.13 16.80 -4.49
C ASP A 164 11.57 18.22 -4.13
N LEU A 165 12.69 18.61 -4.65
CA LEU A 165 13.15 19.98 -4.56
C LEU A 165 13.90 20.35 -5.84
N THR A 166 13.71 21.62 -6.23
CA THR A 166 14.36 22.23 -7.39
C THR A 166 15.22 23.39 -6.90
N ILE A 167 16.53 23.27 -7.08
CA ILE A 167 17.51 24.28 -6.70
C ILE A 167 17.81 25.16 -7.91
N THR A 168 17.48 26.43 -7.83
CA THR A 168 17.80 27.43 -8.87
C THR A 168 19.06 28.18 -8.46
N GLY A 169 20.19 27.76 -9.03
CA GLY A 169 21.48 28.38 -8.83
C GLY A 169 21.80 29.47 -9.90
N LYS A 170 23.06 29.67 -10.15
CA LYS A 170 23.57 30.53 -11.22
C LYS A 170 24.68 29.80 -11.95
N GLY A 171 24.42 29.40 -13.20
CA GLY A 171 25.42 28.73 -14.06
C GLY A 171 26.57 29.65 -14.44
N CYS A 172 27.73 29.05 -14.66
CA CYS A 172 28.92 29.74 -15.12
C CYS A 172 29.93 28.74 -15.71
N HIS A 173 31.00 29.26 -16.26
CA HIS A 173 32.13 28.43 -16.70
C HIS A 173 32.78 27.77 -15.47
N ALA A 174 33.10 26.49 -15.54
CA ALA A 174 33.62 25.72 -14.39
C ALA A 174 35.01 26.23 -13.91
N SER A 175 35.77 26.95 -14.75
CA SER A 175 37.04 27.58 -14.33
C SER A 175 36.87 28.89 -13.55
N THR A 176 35.65 29.44 -13.49
CA THR A 176 35.35 30.70 -12.78
C THR A 176 34.15 30.51 -11.84
N PRO A 177 34.18 29.51 -10.90
CA PRO A 177 33.03 29.11 -10.08
C PRO A 177 32.56 30.24 -9.17
N HIS A 178 33.39 31.20 -8.82
CA HIS A 178 33.07 32.38 -8.02
C HIS A 178 32.07 33.34 -8.68
N LEU A 179 31.83 33.23 -10.00
CA LEU A 179 30.86 34.05 -10.73
C LEU A 179 29.45 33.42 -10.74
N GLY A 180 29.35 32.19 -10.30
CA GLY A 180 28.11 31.44 -10.22
C GLY A 180 27.66 31.07 -8.80
N LYS A 181 26.54 30.37 -8.73
CA LYS A 181 26.04 29.68 -7.52
C LYS A 181 25.79 28.23 -7.93
N ASN A 182 26.69 27.33 -7.54
CA ASN A 182 26.68 25.95 -8.01
C ASN A 182 25.61 25.13 -7.33
N PRO A 183 24.51 24.73 -8.01
CA PRO A 183 23.45 23.96 -7.43
C PRO A 183 23.87 22.55 -7.02
N ASN A 184 24.95 21.99 -7.60
CA ASN A 184 25.47 20.68 -7.21
C ASN A 184 26.04 20.70 -5.79
N LEU A 185 26.75 21.75 -5.39
CA LEU A 185 27.28 21.89 -4.02
C LEU A 185 26.15 22.14 -3.01
N ILE A 186 25.14 22.93 -3.40
CA ILE A 186 23.97 23.19 -2.56
C ILE A 186 23.17 21.89 -2.35
N ALA A 187 22.99 21.11 -3.40
CA ALA A 187 22.34 19.80 -3.33
C ALA A 187 23.08 18.84 -2.39
N ALA A 188 24.41 18.78 -2.48
CA ALA A 188 25.22 17.96 -1.58
C ALA A 188 24.99 18.33 -0.10
N ASN A 189 24.97 19.63 0.21
CA ASN A 189 24.72 20.11 1.57
C ASN A 189 23.31 19.71 2.06
N ILE A 190 22.27 19.81 1.23
CA ILE A 190 20.91 19.39 1.59
C ILE A 190 20.85 17.90 1.84
N ILE A 191 21.46 17.08 0.97
CA ILE A 191 21.46 15.62 1.10
C ILE A 191 22.14 15.19 2.40
N LEU A 192 23.31 15.78 2.73
CA LEU A 192 24.01 15.49 3.97
C LEU A 192 23.19 15.94 5.21
N ALA A 193 22.56 17.12 5.14
CA ALA A 193 21.71 17.59 6.23
C ALA A 193 20.46 16.73 6.42
N PHE A 194 19.88 16.17 5.34
CA PHE A 194 18.77 15.21 5.44
C PHE A 194 19.25 13.88 6.03
N GLU A 195 20.45 13.42 5.69
CA GLU A 195 21.04 12.22 6.29
C GLU A 195 21.31 12.44 7.78
N ASP A 196 21.86 13.58 8.18
CA ASP A 196 22.06 13.92 9.59
C ASP A 196 20.74 13.97 10.37
N LEU A 197 19.71 14.58 9.78
CA LEU A 197 18.35 14.57 10.34
C LEU A 197 17.82 13.14 10.52
N TYR A 198 17.97 12.29 9.49
CA TYR A 198 17.57 10.89 9.54
C TYR A 198 18.26 10.15 10.67
N GLN A 199 19.58 10.25 10.80
CA GLN A 199 20.32 9.57 11.85
C GLN A 199 19.87 10.03 13.26
N GLN A 200 19.67 11.34 13.47
CA GLN A 200 19.18 11.88 14.74
C GLN A 200 17.77 11.37 15.11
N LEU A 201 16.88 11.27 14.11
CA LEU A 201 15.52 10.80 14.33
C LEU A 201 15.47 9.28 14.55
N LYS A 202 16.25 8.53 13.79
CA LYS A 202 16.34 7.06 13.86
C LYS A 202 16.81 6.57 15.22
N GLU A 203 17.69 7.29 15.92
CA GLU A 203 18.09 6.95 17.30
C GLU A 203 16.90 6.91 18.27
N LYS A 204 15.89 7.74 18.03
CA LYS A 204 14.68 7.84 18.87
C LYS A 204 13.53 6.99 18.36
N ASN A 205 13.44 6.81 17.06
CA ASN A 205 12.41 6.04 16.37
C ASN A 205 13.02 5.31 15.17
N PRO A 206 13.26 3.99 15.26
CA PRO A 206 13.89 3.21 14.20
C PRO A 206 13.02 3.06 12.93
N PHE A 207 11.76 3.46 12.98
CA PHE A 207 10.81 3.34 11.88
C PHE A 207 10.67 4.62 11.03
N ILE A 208 11.48 5.64 11.31
CA ILE A 208 11.58 6.80 10.41
C ILE A 208 12.59 6.48 9.29
N VAL A 209 12.24 6.90 8.08
CA VAL A 209 13.13 6.81 6.90
C VAL A 209 13.10 8.14 6.15
N ILE A 210 14.27 8.64 5.76
CA ILE A 210 14.44 9.72 4.80
C ILE A 210 15.46 9.24 3.78
N THR A 211 15.08 9.15 2.51
CA THR A 211 15.99 8.66 1.47
C THR A 211 15.91 9.53 0.22
N THR A 212 17.05 10.11 -0.18
CA THR A 212 17.21 10.72 -1.49
C THR A 212 17.41 9.62 -2.52
N THR A 213 16.54 9.55 -3.54
CA THR A 213 16.55 8.47 -4.53
C THR A 213 17.02 8.91 -5.91
N SER A 214 17.02 10.22 -6.20
CA SER A 214 17.41 10.74 -7.52
C SER A 214 17.99 12.13 -7.42
N ILE A 215 19.03 12.38 -8.21
CA ILE A 215 19.67 13.68 -8.41
C ILE A 215 19.77 13.90 -9.92
N ILE A 216 19.15 14.97 -10.42
CA ILE A 216 19.08 15.28 -11.85
C ILE A 216 19.75 16.63 -12.08
N SER A 217 20.94 16.60 -12.68
CA SER A 217 21.73 17.78 -13.02
C SER A 217 22.09 17.77 -14.51
N GLN A 218 21.94 18.91 -15.17
CA GLN A 218 22.22 19.06 -16.61
C GLN A 218 23.53 19.81 -16.87
N GLY A 219 24.52 19.65 -16.02
CA GLY A 219 25.86 20.24 -16.22
C GLY A 219 26.66 19.52 -17.30
N ALA A 220 27.80 20.15 -17.69
CA ALA A 220 28.82 19.54 -18.53
C ALA A 220 30.18 19.64 -17.82
N TYR A 221 31.23 19.01 -18.36
CA TYR A 221 32.56 19.01 -17.73
C TYR A 221 33.09 20.43 -17.43
N ASN A 222 32.74 21.39 -18.27
CA ASN A 222 33.17 22.78 -18.17
C ASN A 222 32.05 23.79 -17.90
N VAL A 223 30.83 23.31 -17.51
CA VAL A 223 29.65 24.15 -17.29
C VAL A 223 29.00 23.79 -15.96
N ILE A 224 28.92 24.76 -15.06
CA ILE A 224 28.06 24.70 -13.87
C ILE A 224 26.61 24.97 -14.31
N PRO A 225 25.64 24.08 -14.01
CA PRO A 225 24.25 24.26 -14.46
C PRO A 225 23.53 25.39 -13.72
N ASN A 226 22.43 25.87 -14.29
CA ASN A 226 21.56 26.84 -13.62
C ASN A 226 20.63 26.17 -12.59
N GLN A 227 20.34 24.89 -12.75
CA GLN A 227 19.32 24.21 -11.97
C GLN A 227 19.69 22.76 -11.70
N LEU A 228 19.22 22.23 -10.58
CA LEU A 228 19.30 20.82 -10.21
C LEU A 228 18.01 20.40 -9.51
N MET A 229 17.56 19.18 -9.76
CA MET A 229 16.41 18.57 -9.08
C MET A 229 16.86 17.39 -8.22
N ILE A 230 16.30 17.28 -7.02
CA ILE A 230 16.40 16.10 -6.13
C ILE A 230 15.01 15.51 -5.96
N LYS A 231 14.93 14.17 -5.85
CA LYS A 231 13.72 13.44 -5.47
C LYS A 231 14.04 12.45 -4.38
N GLY A 232 13.05 12.16 -3.55
CA GLY A 232 13.20 11.19 -2.49
C GLY A 232 11.88 10.77 -1.85
N THR A 233 12.01 9.99 -0.81
CA THR A 233 10.88 9.47 -0.04
C THR A 233 11.14 9.58 1.45
N ALA A 234 10.07 9.77 2.21
CA ALA A 234 10.06 9.71 3.66
C ALA A 234 9.07 8.63 4.14
N ARG A 235 9.37 7.97 5.26
CA ARG A 235 8.49 6.99 5.90
C ARG A 235 8.30 7.31 7.36
N SER A 236 7.09 7.13 7.86
CA SER A 236 6.75 7.26 9.28
C SER A 236 5.50 6.44 9.60
N LEU A 237 5.25 6.20 10.88
CA LEU A 237 4.14 5.35 11.34
C LEU A 237 2.94 6.14 11.88
N THR A 238 3.07 7.45 11.99
CA THR A 238 2.00 8.33 12.50
C THR A 238 1.93 9.63 11.70
N ASN A 239 0.75 10.24 11.64
CA ASN A 239 0.58 11.54 10.99
C ASN A 239 1.36 12.66 11.71
N VAL A 240 1.53 12.55 13.02
CA VAL A 240 2.36 13.50 13.80
C VAL A 240 3.83 13.44 13.36
N GLU A 241 4.37 12.25 13.14
CA GLU A 241 5.75 12.08 12.65
C GLU A 241 5.91 12.62 11.23
N ARG A 242 4.91 12.43 10.35
CA ARG A 242 4.90 13.00 8.99
C ARG A 242 5.03 14.52 9.01
N ASP A 243 4.25 15.17 9.87
CA ASP A 243 4.27 16.63 10.02
C ASP A 243 5.62 17.11 10.57
N ILE A 244 6.20 16.42 11.55
CA ILE A 244 7.54 16.70 12.08
C ILE A 244 8.60 16.56 11.00
N LEU A 245 8.55 15.51 10.17
CA LEU A 245 9.47 15.30 9.05
C LEU A 245 9.40 16.45 8.06
N LYS A 246 8.20 16.80 7.61
CA LYS A 246 7.96 17.90 6.68
C LYS A 246 8.49 19.23 7.24
N GLU A 247 8.17 19.54 8.50
CA GLU A 247 8.61 20.78 9.16
C GLU A 247 10.14 20.87 9.21
N LYS A 248 10.81 19.81 9.71
CA LYS A 248 12.27 19.79 9.85
C LYS A 248 12.98 19.84 8.51
N MET A 249 12.53 19.08 7.52
CA MET A 249 13.09 19.10 6.16
C MET A 249 12.91 20.48 5.52
N THR A 250 11.74 21.10 5.70
CA THR A 250 11.48 22.46 5.21
C THR A 250 12.41 23.49 5.86
N SER A 251 12.64 23.41 7.18
CA SER A 251 13.57 24.30 7.90
C SER A 251 14.98 24.20 7.34
N ILE A 252 15.50 22.97 7.17
CA ILE A 252 16.83 22.72 6.60
C ILE A 252 16.97 23.35 5.20
N VAL A 253 15.99 23.13 4.34
CA VAL A 253 16.00 23.68 2.98
C VAL A 253 16.01 25.21 2.99
N ASN A 254 15.18 25.82 3.82
CA ASN A 254 15.09 27.28 3.93
C ASN A 254 16.40 27.89 4.47
N GLU A 255 17.03 27.28 5.47
CA GLU A 255 18.32 27.73 6.02
C GLU A 255 19.43 27.67 4.97
N ILE A 256 19.50 26.57 4.21
CA ILE A 256 20.50 26.40 3.14
C ILE A 256 20.23 27.37 1.98
N ALA A 257 18.95 27.58 1.62
CA ALA A 257 18.58 28.55 0.58
C ALA A 257 18.99 29.99 0.96
N LEU A 258 18.73 30.39 2.20
CA LEU A 258 19.09 31.69 2.73
C LEU A 258 20.62 31.89 2.78
N PHE A 259 21.35 30.89 3.29
CA PHE A 259 22.81 30.97 3.39
C PHE A 259 23.49 31.12 2.03
N ASN A 260 22.98 30.43 1.00
CA ASN A 260 23.52 30.45 -0.36
C ASN A 260 22.90 31.57 -1.23
N GLU A 261 21.89 32.31 -0.70
CA GLU A 261 21.11 33.32 -1.42
C GLU A 261 20.60 32.78 -2.79
N VAL A 262 19.95 31.64 -2.78
CA VAL A 262 19.35 30.96 -3.93
C VAL A 262 17.88 30.68 -3.66
N ASP A 263 17.12 30.46 -4.74
CA ASP A 263 15.76 29.97 -4.65
C ASP A 263 15.76 28.43 -4.66
N ILE A 264 15.05 27.82 -3.69
CA ILE A 264 14.83 26.37 -3.61
C ILE A 264 13.34 26.12 -3.43
N GLN A 265 12.72 25.56 -4.44
CA GLN A 265 11.36 25.08 -4.33
C GLN A 265 11.39 23.69 -3.71
N PHE A 266 10.80 23.52 -2.52
CA PHE A 266 10.66 22.24 -1.83
C PHE A 266 9.19 21.83 -1.76
N ASN A 267 8.89 20.63 -2.26
CA ASN A 267 7.56 20.05 -2.21
C ASN A 267 7.60 18.75 -1.39
N PHE A 268 6.72 18.64 -0.41
CA PHE A 268 6.49 17.43 0.36
C PHE A 268 5.06 16.96 0.11
N TYR A 269 4.92 15.76 -0.45
CA TYR A 269 3.65 15.18 -0.86
C TYR A 269 3.24 14.11 0.13
N TYR A 270 2.15 14.33 0.84
CA TYR A 270 1.50 13.28 1.61
C TYR A 270 0.87 12.27 0.65
N ALA A 271 1.36 11.03 0.72
CA ALA A 271 0.80 9.92 -0.04
C ALA A 271 -0.29 9.21 0.79
N TYR A 272 -0.16 7.89 1.00
CA TYR A 272 -1.11 7.15 1.84
C TYR A 272 -0.89 7.44 3.32
N ASP A 273 -1.96 7.37 4.12
CA ASP A 273 -1.83 7.40 5.56
C ASP A 273 -1.16 6.11 6.08
N PRO A 274 -0.57 6.10 7.28
CA PRO A 274 -0.13 4.86 7.91
C PRO A 274 -1.32 3.90 8.12
N VAL A 275 -1.13 2.61 7.87
CA VAL A 275 -2.14 1.62 8.25
C VAL A 275 -2.11 1.44 9.76
N PHE A 276 -3.24 1.65 10.42
CA PHE A 276 -3.37 1.48 11.85
C PHE A 276 -4.44 0.42 12.16
N ASN A 277 -4.00 -0.79 12.46
CA ASN A 277 -4.90 -1.90 12.80
C ASN A 277 -5.55 -1.69 14.16
N HIS A 278 -6.88 -1.74 14.18
CA HIS A 278 -7.65 -1.63 15.39
C HIS A 278 -7.51 -2.88 16.27
N GLU A 279 -7.15 -2.70 17.53
CA GLU A 279 -6.82 -3.80 18.44
C GLU A 279 -7.94 -4.83 18.60
N LYS A 280 -9.18 -4.37 18.79
CA LYS A 280 -10.32 -5.28 18.92
C LYS A 280 -10.51 -6.13 17.67
N LEU A 281 -10.46 -5.55 16.47
CA LEU A 281 -10.62 -6.29 15.21
C LEU A 281 -9.50 -7.31 15.02
N ALA A 282 -8.25 -6.92 15.29
CA ALA A 282 -7.09 -7.81 15.22
C ALA A 282 -7.22 -8.99 16.17
N ASN A 283 -7.62 -8.74 17.42
CA ASN A 283 -7.80 -9.77 18.43
C ASN A 283 -8.96 -10.71 18.09
N THR A 284 -10.09 -10.17 17.64
CA THR A 284 -11.23 -10.99 17.19
C THR A 284 -10.85 -11.87 16.03
N TYR A 285 -10.21 -11.33 14.98
CA TYR A 285 -9.73 -12.13 13.86
C TYR A 285 -8.78 -13.25 14.32
N MET A 286 -7.82 -12.95 15.19
CA MET A 286 -6.84 -13.92 15.68
C MET A 286 -7.44 -15.07 16.47
N GLN A 287 -8.59 -14.89 17.13
CA GLN A 287 -9.30 -15.98 17.80
C GLN A 287 -9.72 -17.05 16.80
N TYR A 288 -10.29 -16.64 15.66
CA TYR A 288 -10.70 -17.56 14.58
C TYR A 288 -9.50 -18.12 13.83
N ALA A 289 -8.50 -17.30 13.54
CA ALA A 289 -7.29 -17.75 12.85
C ALA A 289 -6.58 -18.89 13.58
N LYS A 290 -6.53 -18.86 14.92
CA LYS A 290 -5.92 -19.92 15.76
C LYS A 290 -6.58 -21.29 15.60
N THR A 291 -7.82 -21.37 15.16
CA THR A 291 -8.51 -22.64 14.92
C THR A 291 -8.26 -23.24 13.53
N ILE A 292 -7.74 -22.41 12.60
CA ILE A 292 -7.60 -22.75 11.17
C ILE A 292 -6.13 -22.84 10.75
N PHE A 293 -5.29 -21.92 11.22
CA PHE A 293 -3.87 -21.87 10.91
C PHE A 293 -3.04 -22.56 11.98
N HIS A 294 -1.99 -23.28 11.56
CA HIS A 294 -1.04 -23.87 12.50
C HIS A 294 -0.16 -22.84 13.20
N HIS A 295 0.12 -21.72 12.52
CA HIS A 295 0.97 -20.67 13.04
C HIS A 295 0.29 -19.32 12.98
N THR A 296 0.13 -18.67 14.13
CA THR A 296 -0.47 -17.34 14.25
C THR A 296 0.46 -16.43 15.03
N TYR A 297 0.74 -15.23 14.49
CA TYR A 297 1.71 -14.30 15.05
C TYR A 297 1.10 -12.93 15.29
N TYR A 298 1.28 -12.37 16.48
CA TYR A 298 1.26 -10.93 16.67
C TYR A 298 2.65 -10.40 16.28
N LEU A 299 2.71 -9.64 15.20
CA LEU A 299 3.97 -9.12 14.68
C LEU A 299 4.46 -7.96 15.56
N GLU A 300 5.74 -7.97 15.89
CA GLU A 300 6.36 -6.92 16.71
C GLU A 300 6.68 -5.68 15.87
N GLN A 301 7.11 -5.90 14.64
CA GLN A 301 7.57 -4.85 13.74
C GLN A 301 6.50 -4.50 12.70
N PRO A 302 6.33 -3.20 12.36
CA PRO A 302 5.51 -2.78 11.23
C PRO A 302 6.24 -3.05 9.91
N GLU A 303 5.49 -3.07 8.81
CA GLU A 303 6.06 -3.04 7.48
C GLU A 303 6.29 -1.58 7.03
N MET A 304 7.48 -1.31 6.50
CA MET A 304 7.83 0.05 6.06
C MET A 304 7.40 0.34 4.61
N ILE A 305 6.33 -0.32 4.16
CA ILE A 305 5.68 -0.13 2.86
C ILE A 305 4.45 0.76 2.99
N GLY A 306 3.99 1.35 1.88
CA GLY A 306 2.71 2.03 1.79
C GLY A 306 1.59 1.05 1.46
N GLU A 307 0.38 1.35 1.92
CA GLU A 307 -0.84 0.58 1.61
C GLU A 307 -2.05 1.52 1.71
N ASP A 308 -2.77 1.71 0.61
CA ASP A 308 -3.87 2.67 0.53
C ASP A 308 -5.16 2.21 1.24
N PHE A 309 -5.20 0.95 1.71
CA PHE A 309 -6.24 0.46 2.62
C PHE A 309 -6.37 1.33 3.88
N SER A 310 -5.30 2.02 4.24
CA SER A 310 -5.26 2.99 5.34
C SER A 310 -6.36 4.05 5.26
N HIS A 311 -6.76 4.47 4.06
CA HIS A 311 -7.76 5.51 3.89
C HIS A 311 -9.14 5.12 4.43
N TYR A 312 -9.51 3.82 4.42
CA TYR A 312 -10.78 3.35 4.97
C TYR A 312 -10.91 3.60 6.48
N ASN A 313 -9.79 3.81 7.19
CA ASN A 313 -9.82 4.20 8.61
C ASN A 313 -10.51 5.56 8.86
N GLN A 314 -10.75 6.36 7.82
CA GLN A 314 -11.53 7.61 7.89
C GLN A 314 -13.04 7.32 8.08
N ILE A 315 -13.50 6.13 7.70
CA ILE A 315 -14.91 5.71 7.81
C ILE A 315 -15.11 4.87 9.07
N ALA A 316 -14.32 3.82 9.25
CA ALA A 316 -14.46 2.88 10.35
C ALA A 316 -13.12 2.19 10.67
N PRO A 317 -13.01 1.50 11.82
CA PRO A 317 -11.84 0.71 12.17
C PRO A 317 -11.44 -0.29 11.08
N ILE A 318 -10.14 -0.43 10.84
CA ILE A 318 -9.58 -1.32 9.83
C ILE A 318 -8.71 -2.42 10.46
N CYS A 319 -8.54 -3.54 9.74
CA CYS A 319 -7.59 -4.59 10.08
C CYS A 319 -6.97 -5.18 8.81
N LEU A 320 -5.69 -4.91 8.58
CA LEU A 320 -4.86 -5.51 7.55
C LEU A 320 -4.16 -6.75 8.13
N ILE A 321 -4.24 -7.85 7.41
CA ILE A 321 -3.80 -9.17 7.86
C ILE A 321 -2.78 -9.73 6.88
N TRP A 322 -1.63 -10.15 7.38
CA TRP A 322 -0.56 -10.76 6.58
C TRP A 322 -0.78 -12.26 6.46
N LEU A 323 -1.07 -12.74 5.24
CA LEU A 323 -1.19 -14.16 4.92
C LEU A 323 0.15 -14.70 4.44
N GLY A 324 0.73 -15.64 5.18
CA GLY A 324 1.97 -16.31 4.79
C GLY A 324 1.74 -17.24 3.60
N VAL A 325 2.47 -17.02 2.51
CA VAL A 325 2.28 -17.76 1.24
C VAL A 325 3.56 -18.42 0.73
N ARG A 326 4.67 -18.35 1.46
CA ARG A 326 5.92 -18.98 1.05
C ARG A 326 5.87 -20.49 1.30
N LYS A 327 5.94 -21.30 0.24
CA LYS A 327 6.07 -22.76 0.36
C LYS A 327 7.32 -23.13 1.15
N LYS A 328 7.22 -24.15 2.01
CA LYS A 328 8.40 -24.72 2.68
C LYS A 328 9.41 -25.17 1.63
N HIS A 329 10.67 -24.87 1.83
CA HIS A 329 11.79 -25.21 0.95
C HIS A 329 11.87 -24.47 -0.40
N GLN A 330 10.97 -23.52 -0.69
CA GLN A 330 11.18 -22.63 -1.83
C GLN A 330 12.15 -21.49 -1.47
N PRO A 331 12.98 -21.05 -2.43
CA PRO A 331 13.76 -19.82 -2.24
C PRO A 331 12.86 -18.64 -1.89
N PHE A 332 13.36 -17.77 -1.06
CA PHE A 332 12.67 -16.51 -0.79
C PHE A 332 12.62 -15.66 -2.06
N SER A 333 11.42 -15.23 -2.45
CA SER A 333 11.19 -14.26 -3.50
C SER A 333 10.27 -13.19 -2.92
N ASP A 334 10.79 -11.97 -2.80
CA ASP A 334 10.02 -10.88 -2.23
C ASP A 334 8.90 -10.42 -3.16
N LEU A 335 7.95 -9.66 -2.62
CA LEU A 335 6.98 -8.92 -3.42
C LEU A 335 7.70 -8.04 -4.44
N HIS A 336 7.05 -7.76 -5.57
CA HIS A 336 7.59 -7.00 -6.72
C HIS A 336 8.77 -7.69 -7.43
N SER A 337 9.05 -8.95 -7.09
CA SER A 337 10.02 -9.76 -7.84
C SER A 337 9.39 -10.35 -9.11
N PRO A 338 10.08 -10.39 -10.25
CA PRO A 338 9.60 -11.05 -11.47
C PRO A 338 9.44 -12.57 -11.32
N ASN A 339 9.98 -13.14 -10.23
CA ASN A 339 9.86 -14.56 -9.88
C ASN A 339 8.97 -14.76 -8.64
N PHE A 340 8.17 -13.78 -8.24
CA PHE A 340 7.24 -13.94 -7.13
C PHE A 340 6.30 -15.11 -7.40
N THR A 341 6.15 -16.00 -6.41
CA THR A 341 5.21 -17.12 -6.41
C THR A 341 4.63 -17.30 -5.01
N LEU A 342 3.47 -17.92 -4.95
CA LEU A 342 2.76 -18.15 -3.70
C LEU A 342 2.26 -19.61 -3.61
N ASP A 343 1.95 -20.04 -2.41
CA ASP A 343 1.26 -21.29 -2.14
C ASP A 343 -0.25 -21.08 -2.24
N GLU A 344 -0.85 -21.53 -3.32
CA GLU A 344 -2.28 -21.34 -3.58
C GLU A 344 -3.17 -22.15 -2.63
N ASP A 345 -2.67 -23.29 -2.13
CA ASP A 345 -3.43 -24.16 -1.23
C ASP A 345 -3.79 -23.48 0.10
N ILE A 346 -3.06 -22.41 0.48
CA ILE A 346 -3.31 -21.69 1.72
C ILE A 346 -4.50 -20.71 1.61
N LEU A 347 -4.86 -20.27 0.40
CA LEU A 347 -5.85 -19.23 0.18
C LEU A 347 -7.22 -19.62 0.77
N ILE A 348 -7.56 -20.91 0.70
CA ILE A 348 -8.81 -21.42 1.28
C ILE A 348 -8.90 -21.22 2.80
N LYS A 349 -7.76 -21.24 3.51
CA LYS A 349 -7.73 -20.98 4.96
C LYS A 349 -8.08 -19.52 5.27
N GLY A 350 -7.64 -18.60 4.43
CA GLY A 350 -8.06 -17.19 4.51
C GLY A 350 -9.58 -17.03 4.38
N VAL A 351 -10.18 -17.72 3.40
CA VAL A 351 -11.64 -17.74 3.21
C VAL A 351 -12.35 -18.28 4.42
N LEU A 352 -11.92 -19.45 4.93
CA LEU A 352 -12.53 -20.10 6.08
C LEU A 352 -12.45 -19.22 7.33
N THR A 353 -11.35 -18.52 7.55
CA THR A 353 -11.20 -17.66 8.72
C THR A 353 -12.17 -16.47 8.66
N TYR A 354 -12.31 -15.82 7.51
CA TYR A 354 -13.31 -14.76 7.34
C TYR A 354 -14.73 -15.31 7.51
N LEU A 355 -15.04 -16.48 6.95
CA LEU A 355 -16.37 -17.10 7.05
C LEU A 355 -16.73 -17.40 8.51
N GLU A 356 -15.84 -18.04 9.26
CA GLU A 356 -16.08 -18.35 10.68
C GLU A 356 -16.18 -17.07 11.52
N MET A 357 -15.36 -16.04 11.23
CA MET A 357 -15.43 -14.76 11.93
C MET A 357 -16.78 -14.07 11.77
N ILE A 358 -17.37 -14.07 10.56
CA ILE A 358 -18.69 -13.43 10.34
C ILE A 358 -19.89 -14.27 10.76
N LYS A 359 -19.68 -15.55 11.08
CA LYS A 359 -20.66 -16.38 11.79
C LYS A 359 -20.68 -16.08 13.30
N GLY A 360 -19.59 -15.59 13.87
CA GLY A 360 -19.54 -15.10 15.24
C GLY A 360 -20.28 -13.78 15.42
N THR A 361 -20.35 -13.29 16.66
CA THR A 361 -21.04 -12.03 17.03
C THR A 361 -20.11 -11.03 17.73
N ASP A 362 -18.79 -11.23 17.67
CA ASP A 362 -17.81 -10.54 18.54
C ASP A 362 -17.22 -9.26 17.93
N LEU A 363 -17.58 -8.92 16.68
CA LEU A 363 -17.08 -7.73 15.97
C LEU A 363 -17.78 -6.43 16.37
#